data_bb6b621623243cbb39db567bc23f3f43
#
_entry.id   bb6b621623243cbb39db567bc23f3f43
#
_cell.length_a   1.000
_cell.length_b   1.000
_cell.length_c   1.000
_cell.angle_alpha   90.00
_cell.angle_beta   90.00
_cell.angle_gamma   90.00
#
_symmetry.space_group_name_H-M   'P 1'
#
loop_
_entity.id
_entity.type
_entity.pdbx_description
1 polymer ?
#
loop_
_entity_poly.entity_id
_entity_poly.type
_entity_poly.pdbx_seq_one_letter_code
_entity_poly.pdbx_strand_id
1 'polypeptide(L)'
;MGLGRGIFVVDTHVHAQRHAFRLQSRDVASEFSALSSGMHTVDTYANADRLLYHMDKYGIDVCVIQPAFAMTNTIDKEIVKRDPDRFVAFVLDVETRRKNNEGTEEWTIKAAIEELERELDTGMYVGIGEGMPGSHRVCPGGWSERFEEICQVMELAKKYKVLVTYHCGFPAGYAGASQSAARQGHFEHDHSNPFLSGEVAAAYPDVPIILQHAGIEGSGYRTDIYEQCLAVARSHHNLYLECGQWWAELYERPLKDPNIGCEKLLWGTDWGAASTPQSWMPGCTPETFCDQNINIGLPAHQIDIFGWALREIGRLNIPQDDLNLILGGNAVKLMNIKTPFTRLFKQYIKK
;
A
#
# COMPACT_ATOMS: atom_id res chain seq x y z
N MET A 1 11.76 -21.60 -7.13
CA MET A 1 10.94 -22.60 -6.43
C MET A 1 9.50 -22.15 -6.54
N GLY A 2 8.61 -22.93 -7.14
CA GLY A 2 7.18 -22.61 -7.11
C GLY A 2 6.69 -22.78 -5.68
N LEU A 3 5.97 -21.80 -5.15
CA LEU A 3 5.21 -21.98 -3.91
C LEU A 3 4.37 -23.25 -4.06
N GLY A 4 4.48 -24.16 -3.11
CA GLY A 4 3.85 -25.47 -3.20
C GLY A 4 2.36 -25.34 -3.53
N ARG A 5 1.85 -26.19 -4.40
CA ARG A 5 0.43 -26.22 -4.80
C ARG A 5 -0.45 -26.37 -3.57
N GLY A 6 -0.96 -25.26 -3.03
CA GLY A 6 -1.82 -25.28 -1.83
C GLY A 6 -1.83 -24.00 -0.98
N ILE A 7 -0.94 -23.05 -1.24
CA ILE A 7 -0.95 -21.75 -0.56
C ILE A 7 -1.89 -20.81 -1.32
N PHE A 8 -2.74 -20.10 -0.58
CA PHE A 8 -3.52 -18.99 -1.11
C PHE A 8 -2.75 -17.70 -0.86
N VAL A 9 -2.35 -17.04 -1.93
CA VAL A 9 -1.47 -15.85 -1.87
C VAL A 9 -2.27 -14.60 -2.16
N VAL A 10 -2.21 -13.65 -1.24
CA VAL A 10 -2.79 -12.32 -1.38
C VAL A 10 -1.67 -11.29 -1.33
N ASP A 11 -1.54 -10.51 -2.38
CA ASP A 11 -0.74 -9.29 -2.34
C ASP A 11 -1.61 -8.14 -1.81
N THR A 12 -1.28 -7.62 -0.65
CA THR A 12 -2.10 -6.61 0.02
C THR A 12 -1.86 -5.18 -0.48
N HIS A 13 -0.91 -4.98 -1.41
CA HIS A 13 -0.55 -3.66 -1.88
C HIS A 13 -0.07 -3.68 -3.33
N VAL A 14 -0.94 -3.26 -4.24
CA VAL A 14 -0.60 -3.06 -5.66
C VAL A 14 -1.26 -1.81 -6.22
N HIS A 15 -0.63 -1.23 -7.24
CA HIS A 15 -1.14 -0.10 -7.98
C HIS A 15 -1.46 -0.52 -9.42
N ALA A 16 -2.72 -0.86 -9.69
CA ALA A 16 -3.16 -1.41 -10.97
C ALA A 16 -3.44 -0.37 -12.06
N GLN A 17 -3.05 0.88 -11.85
CA GLN A 17 -3.19 1.97 -12.81
C GLN A 17 -1.81 2.50 -13.23
N ARG A 18 -1.74 3.08 -14.42
CA ARG A 18 -0.55 3.73 -14.95
C ARG A 18 -0.88 5.11 -15.44
N HIS A 19 0.07 6.01 -15.29
CA HIS A 19 -0.02 7.36 -15.83
C HIS A 19 0.35 7.36 -17.32
N ALA A 20 -0.50 7.99 -18.12
CA ALA A 20 -0.21 8.28 -19.50
C ALA A 20 0.58 9.60 -19.57
N PHE A 21 1.91 9.49 -19.53
CA PHE A 21 2.72 10.67 -19.73
C PHE A 21 2.54 11.18 -21.17
N ARG A 22 2.09 12.41 -21.30
CA ARG A 22 2.15 13.11 -22.57
C ARG A 22 3.61 13.47 -22.82
N LEU A 23 4.34 12.60 -23.50
CA LEU A 23 5.74 12.81 -23.89
C LEU A 23 5.98 14.06 -24.79
N GLN A 24 5.16 15.07 -24.67
CA GLN A 24 5.28 16.31 -25.42
C GLN A 24 6.29 17.28 -24.82
N SER A 25 6.59 17.19 -23.54
CA SER A 25 7.70 17.92 -22.94
C SER A 25 8.88 16.96 -22.72
N ARG A 26 10.06 17.41 -23.08
CA ARG A 26 11.31 16.69 -22.74
C ARG A 26 11.71 16.91 -21.27
N ASP A 27 10.85 17.56 -20.49
CA ASP A 27 11.12 17.90 -19.11
C ASP A 27 10.42 16.91 -18.16
N VAL A 28 10.98 15.70 -18.12
CA VAL A 28 10.57 14.63 -17.23
C VAL A 28 10.60 15.08 -15.74
N ALA A 29 11.50 15.98 -15.39
CA ALA A 29 11.64 16.45 -14.02
C ALA A 29 10.46 17.34 -13.59
N SER A 30 9.89 18.15 -14.50
CA SER A 30 8.73 18.98 -14.19
C SER A 30 7.44 18.16 -14.12
N GLU A 31 7.29 17.15 -14.97
CA GLU A 31 6.16 16.21 -14.91
C GLU A 31 6.17 15.40 -13.61
N PHE A 32 7.34 14.99 -13.17
CA PHE A 32 7.51 14.33 -11.89
C PHE A 32 7.19 15.24 -10.71
N SER A 33 7.69 16.45 -10.73
CA SER A 33 7.37 17.44 -9.70
C SER A 33 5.86 17.67 -9.60
N ALA A 34 5.16 17.69 -10.73
CA ALA A 34 3.71 17.81 -10.77
C ALA A 34 3.00 16.59 -10.15
N LEU A 35 3.42 15.38 -10.49
CA LEU A 35 2.86 14.15 -9.91
C LEU A 35 3.09 14.05 -8.41
N SER A 36 4.31 14.29 -7.97
CA SER A 36 4.68 14.19 -6.56
C SER A 36 4.14 15.34 -5.70
N SER A 37 3.83 16.49 -6.31
CA SER A 37 3.08 17.55 -5.62
C SER A 37 1.57 17.30 -5.59
N GLY A 38 1.12 16.13 -6.12
CA GLY A 38 -0.29 15.77 -6.15
C GLY A 38 -1.10 16.50 -7.24
N MET A 39 -0.42 17.15 -8.20
CA MET A 39 -1.12 17.76 -9.34
C MET A 39 -1.52 16.69 -10.35
N HIS A 40 -2.76 16.30 -10.33
CA HIS A 40 -3.34 15.23 -11.12
C HIS A 40 -3.79 15.72 -12.51
N THR A 41 -2.88 16.26 -13.28
CA THR A 41 -3.14 16.69 -14.68
C THR A 41 -2.83 15.60 -15.70
N VAL A 42 -2.51 14.39 -15.21
CA VAL A 42 -2.08 13.28 -16.06
C VAL A 42 -3.22 12.28 -16.20
N ASP A 43 -3.53 11.87 -17.42
CA ASP A 43 -4.48 10.80 -17.66
C ASP A 43 -3.93 9.48 -17.10
N THR A 44 -4.78 8.67 -16.48
CA THR A 44 -4.46 7.33 -16.03
C THR A 44 -5.25 6.29 -16.79
N TYR A 45 -4.73 5.08 -16.86
CA TYR A 45 -5.40 3.95 -17.48
C TYR A 45 -5.19 2.66 -16.68
N ALA A 46 -6.10 1.70 -16.86
CA ALA A 46 -5.99 0.40 -16.22
C ALA A 46 -4.79 -0.41 -16.74
N ASN A 47 -4.00 -0.96 -15.84
CA ASN A 47 -2.86 -1.83 -16.15
C ASN A 47 -3.08 -3.26 -15.61
N ALA A 48 -4.33 -3.63 -15.38
CA ALA A 48 -4.70 -4.89 -14.75
C ALA A 48 -4.34 -6.12 -15.57
N ASP A 49 -4.32 -6.05 -16.91
CA ASP A 49 -3.93 -7.20 -17.76
C ASP A 49 -2.48 -7.58 -17.52
N ARG A 50 -1.62 -6.60 -17.35
CA ARG A 50 -0.22 -6.85 -17.01
C ARG A 50 -0.08 -7.44 -15.61
N LEU A 51 -0.82 -6.88 -14.65
CA LEU A 51 -0.86 -7.41 -13.29
C LEU A 51 -1.34 -8.87 -13.26
N LEU A 52 -2.42 -9.20 -13.98
CA LEU A 52 -2.92 -10.58 -14.10
C LEU A 52 -1.88 -11.53 -14.67
N TYR A 53 -1.13 -11.10 -15.70
CA TYR A 53 -0.04 -11.90 -16.25
C TYR A 53 1.02 -12.23 -15.18
N HIS A 54 1.40 -11.25 -14.35
CA HIS A 54 2.36 -11.47 -13.27
C HIS A 54 1.77 -12.31 -12.15
N MET A 55 0.53 -12.08 -11.78
CA MET A 55 -0.18 -12.90 -10.79
C MET A 55 -0.18 -14.37 -11.21
N ASP A 56 -0.49 -14.66 -12.47
CA ASP A 56 -0.50 -16.02 -13.01
C ASP A 56 0.91 -16.63 -13.04
N LYS A 57 1.90 -15.84 -13.43
CA LYS A 57 3.32 -16.25 -13.46
C LYS A 57 3.84 -16.67 -12.08
N TYR A 58 3.46 -15.95 -11.05
CA TYR A 58 3.97 -16.15 -9.69
C TYR A 58 3.02 -16.88 -8.75
N GLY A 59 1.82 -17.23 -9.22
CA GLY A 59 0.82 -17.94 -8.42
C GLY A 59 0.17 -17.08 -7.34
N ILE A 60 0.02 -15.78 -7.59
CA ILE A 60 -0.69 -14.87 -6.72
C ILE A 60 -2.20 -14.99 -7.02
N ASP A 61 -2.99 -15.19 -6.00
CA ASP A 61 -4.42 -15.46 -6.14
C ASP A 61 -5.25 -14.19 -6.20
N VAL A 62 -5.00 -13.27 -5.29
CA VAL A 62 -5.72 -11.99 -5.17
C VAL A 62 -4.72 -10.87 -4.96
N CYS A 63 -4.98 -9.73 -5.58
CA CYS A 63 -4.31 -8.47 -5.29
C CYS A 63 -5.30 -7.45 -4.72
N VAL A 64 -4.83 -6.70 -3.73
CA VAL A 64 -5.55 -5.55 -3.17
C VAL A 64 -5.06 -4.30 -3.87
N ILE A 65 -5.93 -3.71 -4.69
CA ILE A 65 -5.61 -2.51 -5.45
C ILE A 65 -5.76 -1.29 -4.54
N GLN A 66 -4.76 -0.44 -4.54
CA GLN A 66 -4.77 0.81 -3.78
C GLN A 66 -4.55 1.98 -4.73
N PRO A 67 -5.40 3.02 -4.69
CA PRO A 67 -5.16 4.23 -5.47
C PRO A 67 -4.10 5.09 -4.80
N ALA A 68 -3.17 5.60 -5.60
CA ALA A 68 -2.15 6.55 -5.18
C ALA A 68 -2.01 7.66 -6.21
N PHE A 69 -1.47 8.80 -5.81
CA PHE A 69 -1.19 9.94 -6.68
C PHE A 69 -2.36 10.34 -7.60
N ALA A 70 -2.21 10.24 -8.92
CA ALA A 70 -3.22 10.57 -9.93
C ALA A 70 -4.17 9.40 -10.25
N MET A 71 -4.07 8.29 -9.56
CA MET A 71 -4.96 7.13 -9.74
C MET A 71 -6.38 7.48 -9.26
N THR A 72 -7.36 6.74 -9.76
CA THR A 72 -8.77 7.05 -9.50
C THR A 72 -9.52 5.84 -8.97
N ASN A 73 -10.43 6.05 -8.01
CA ASN A 73 -11.35 5.02 -7.53
C ASN A 73 -12.20 4.43 -8.68
N THR A 74 -12.48 5.22 -9.71
CA THR A 74 -13.30 4.77 -10.85
C THR A 74 -12.63 3.65 -11.63
N ILE A 75 -11.34 3.80 -11.96
CA ILE A 75 -10.60 2.76 -12.68
C ILE A 75 -10.46 1.51 -11.82
N ASP A 76 -10.18 1.65 -10.53
CA ASP A 76 -10.09 0.50 -9.61
C ASP A 76 -11.41 -0.25 -9.50
N LYS A 77 -12.54 0.46 -9.45
CA LYS A 77 -13.87 -0.17 -9.53
C LYS A 77 -14.09 -0.96 -10.82
N GLU A 78 -13.66 -0.44 -11.95
CA GLU A 78 -13.78 -1.14 -13.24
C GLU A 78 -12.93 -2.41 -13.25
N ILE A 79 -11.72 -2.37 -12.72
CA ILE A 79 -10.84 -3.52 -12.61
C ILE A 79 -11.46 -4.60 -11.70
N VAL A 80 -11.94 -4.22 -10.51
CA VAL A 80 -12.59 -5.16 -9.59
C VAL A 80 -13.86 -5.75 -10.18
N LYS A 81 -14.69 -4.97 -10.88
CA LYS A 81 -15.89 -5.48 -11.55
C LYS A 81 -15.58 -6.47 -12.66
N ARG A 82 -14.49 -6.27 -13.37
CA ARG A 82 -14.06 -7.17 -14.46
C ARG A 82 -13.58 -8.52 -13.94
N ASP A 83 -12.77 -8.49 -12.87
CA ASP A 83 -12.13 -9.69 -12.33
C ASP A 83 -12.30 -9.78 -10.80
N PRO A 84 -13.55 -9.94 -10.29
CA PRO A 84 -13.85 -9.84 -8.85
C PRO A 84 -13.28 -10.98 -8.00
N ASP A 85 -12.88 -12.09 -8.63
CA ASP A 85 -12.20 -13.20 -7.96
C ASP A 85 -10.68 -13.00 -7.83
N ARG A 86 -10.14 -11.98 -8.51
CA ARG A 86 -8.70 -11.69 -8.55
C ARG A 86 -8.35 -10.37 -7.88
N PHE A 87 -9.31 -9.44 -7.78
CA PHE A 87 -9.08 -8.11 -7.25
C PHE A 87 -10.09 -7.73 -6.18
N VAL A 88 -9.59 -7.11 -5.15
CA VAL A 88 -10.34 -6.27 -4.21
C VAL A 88 -9.67 -4.90 -4.16
N ALA A 89 -10.32 -3.87 -3.66
CA ALA A 89 -9.76 -2.53 -3.67
C ALA A 89 -9.92 -1.81 -2.32
N PHE A 90 -9.02 -0.86 -2.08
CA PHE A 90 -9.18 0.18 -1.09
C PHE A 90 -9.66 1.45 -1.77
N VAL A 91 -10.25 2.33 -0.98
CA VAL A 91 -10.72 3.64 -1.41
C VAL A 91 -9.87 4.75 -0.81
N LEU A 92 -9.72 5.84 -1.53
CA LEU A 92 -9.06 7.04 -1.03
C LEU A 92 -9.78 8.30 -1.52
N ASP A 93 -9.53 9.46 -0.90
CA ASP A 93 -10.10 10.77 -1.23
C ASP A 93 -9.52 11.39 -2.52
N VAL A 94 -9.35 10.58 -3.55
CA VAL A 94 -8.57 10.95 -4.76
C VAL A 94 -9.24 12.04 -5.58
N GLU A 95 -10.57 12.08 -5.66
CA GLU A 95 -11.28 13.11 -6.39
C GLU A 95 -11.25 14.44 -5.66
N THR A 96 -11.45 14.42 -4.34
CA THR A 96 -11.33 15.61 -3.48
C THR A 96 -9.93 16.21 -3.56
N ARG A 97 -8.88 15.35 -3.52
CA ARG A 97 -7.50 15.79 -3.74
C ARG A 97 -7.30 16.40 -5.12
N ARG A 98 -7.80 15.75 -6.16
CA ARG A 98 -7.68 16.24 -7.54
C ARG A 98 -8.26 17.63 -7.70
N LYS A 99 -9.48 17.86 -7.20
CA LYS A 99 -10.13 19.17 -7.25
C LYS A 99 -9.33 20.25 -6.53
N ASN A 100 -8.78 19.92 -5.36
CA ASN A 100 -7.92 20.84 -4.62
C ASN A 100 -6.64 21.17 -5.40
N ASN A 101 -6.01 20.16 -6.00
CA ASN A 101 -4.78 20.36 -6.77
C ASN A 101 -5.01 21.15 -8.08
N GLU A 102 -6.19 21.00 -8.68
CA GLU A 102 -6.62 21.80 -9.83
C GLU A 102 -7.08 23.22 -9.43
N GLY A 103 -7.17 23.51 -8.12
CA GLY A 103 -7.62 24.80 -7.61
C GLY A 103 -9.12 25.06 -7.83
N THR A 104 -9.90 24.03 -8.10
CA THR A 104 -11.35 24.15 -8.34
C THR A 104 -12.16 24.10 -7.04
N GLU A 105 -11.74 23.32 -6.06
CA GLU A 105 -12.35 23.23 -4.73
C GLU A 105 -11.24 23.03 -3.69
N GLU A 106 -11.39 23.67 -2.52
CA GLU A 106 -10.47 23.47 -1.40
C GLU A 106 -10.71 22.07 -0.76
N TRP A 107 -9.63 21.38 -0.42
CA TRP A 107 -9.73 20.13 0.32
C TRP A 107 -10.27 20.38 1.72
N THR A 108 -11.27 19.63 2.11
CA THR A 108 -11.81 19.60 3.48
C THR A 108 -12.04 18.16 3.92
N ILE A 109 -11.89 17.89 5.22
CA ILE A 109 -12.21 16.56 5.76
C ILE A 109 -13.66 16.16 5.47
N LYS A 110 -14.58 17.11 5.48
CA LYS A 110 -15.99 16.85 5.15
C LYS A 110 -16.14 16.33 3.72
N ALA A 111 -15.51 16.99 2.74
CA ALA A 111 -15.57 16.55 1.34
C ALA A 111 -14.91 15.17 1.14
N ALA A 112 -13.79 14.92 1.83
CA ALA A 112 -13.13 13.63 1.80
C ALA A 112 -14.03 12.52 2.40
N ILE A 113 -14.68 12.76 3.54
CA ILE A 113 -15.60 11.79 4.15
C ILE A 113 -16.81 11.53 3.25
N GLU A 114 -17.39 12.57 2.64
CA GLU A 114 -18.50 12.41 1.69
C GLU A 114 -18.10 11.57 0.46
N GLU A 115 -16.88 11.75 -0.04
CA GLU A 115 -16.35 10.92 -1.13
C GLU A 115 -16.19 9.47 -0.68
N LEU A 116 -15.49 9.24 0.43
CA LEU A 116 -15.25 7.90 0.97
C LEU A 116 -16.55 7.16 1.28
N GLU A 117 -17.52 7.84 1.89
CA GLU A 117 -18.81 7.24 2.25
C GLU A 117 -19.58 6.80 1.00
N ARG A 118 -19.66 7.67 -0.02
CA ARG A 118 -20.29 7.35 -1.29
C ARG A 118 -19.66 6.13 -1.96
N GLU A 119 -18.33 6.03 -1.89
CA GLU A 119 -17.61 4.91 -2.47
C GLU A 119 -17.80 3.61 -1.64
N LEU A 120 -17.72 3.68 -0.33
CA LEU A 120 -17.92 2.55 0.59
C LEU A 120 -19.36 2.00 0.52
N ASP A 121 -20.36 2.84 0.27
CA ASP A 121 -21.76 2.42 0.09
C ASP A 121 -21.92 1.44 -1.09
N THR A 122 -20.98 1.40 -2.02
CA THR A 122 -20.99 0.40 -3.11
C THR A 122 -20.72 -1.03 -2.62
N GLY A 123 -20.15 -1.20 -1.43
CA GLY A 123 -19.76 -2.50 -0.87
C GLY A 123 -18.59 -3.16 -1.59
N MET A 124 -17.87 -2.43 -2.43
CA MET A 124 -16.75 -2.97 -3.24
C MET A 124 -15.39 -2.87 -2.56
N TYR A 125 -15.27 -2.01 -1.56
CA TYR A 125 -13.99 -1.72 -0.93
C TYR A 125 -13.83 -2.45 0.40
N VAL A 126 -12.61 -2.91 0.66
CA VAL A 126 -12.25 -3.65 1.87
C VAL A 126 -11.38 -2.85 2.83
N GLY A 127 -11.00 -1.63 2.45
CA GLY A 127 -10.16 -0.75 3.26
C GLY A 127 -10.14 0.68 2.74
N ILE A 128 -9.54 1.56 3.52
CA ILE A 128 -9.26 2.97 3.19
C ILE A 128 -7.73 3.14 3.11
N GLY A 129 -7.19 3.61 1.99
CA GLY A 129 -5.76 3.79 1.69
C GLY A 129 -5.50 3.85 0.18
N GLU A 130 -4.27 4.13 -0.26
CA GLU A 130 -2.97 4.13 0.43
C GLU A 130 -2.80 5.39 1.29
N GLY A 131 -2.40 5.16 2.56
CA GLY A 131 -2.27 6.24 3.53
C GLY A 131 -3.60 6.82 4.02
N MET A 132 -3.53 7.75 4.95
CA MET A 132 -4.71 8.42 5.48
C MET A 132 -5.20 9.53 4.54
N PRO A 133 -6.52 9.66 4.34
CA PRO A 133 -7.09 10.82 3.65
C PRO A 133 -6.55 12.14 4.21
N GLY A 134 -6.21 13.08 3.34
CA GLY A 134 -5.66 14.38 3.75
C GLY A 134 -4.18 14.39 4.18
N SER A 135 -3.48 13.27 4.17
CA SER A 135 -2.06 13.20 4.55
C SER A 135 -1.13 14.03 3.65
N HIS A 136 -1.60 14.43 2.49
CA HIS A 136 -0.86 15.21 1.49
C HIS A 136 -0.80 16.72 1.78
N ARG A 137 -1.44 17.20 2.83
CA ARG A 137 -1.56 18.64 3.14
C ARG A 137 -0.97 18.99 4.51
N VAL A 138 -0.64 20.25 4.68
CA VAL A 138 -0.30 20.81 5.99
C VAL A 138 -1.59 21.05 6.78
N CYS A 139 -1.60 20.61 8.02
CA CYS A 139 -2.68 20.89 8.97
C CYS A 139 -2.27 22.07 9.85
N PRO A 140 -2.90 23.25 9.73
CA PRO A 140 -2.47 24.45 10.46
C PRO A 140 -2.44 24.30 11.98
N GLY A 141 -3.40 23.53 12.54
CA GLY A 141 -3.46 23.20 13.96
C GLY A 141 -2.54 22.06 14.40
N GLY A 142 -1.68 21.60 13.51
CA GLY A 142 -0.72 20.52 13.80
C GLY A 142 -1.38 19.17 14.05
N TRP A 143 -0.72 18.33 14.86
CA TRP A 143 -1.20 16.98 15.12
C TRP A 143 -2.58 16.93 15.77
N SER A 144 -2.92 17.86 16.66
CA SER A 144 -4.23 17.85 17.32
C SER A 144 -5.39 17.97 16.32
N GLU A 145 -5.31 18.93 15.40
CA GLU A 145 -6.32 19.09 14.33
C GLU A 145 -6.31 17.88 13.38
N ARG A 146 -5.12 17.40 13.02
CA ARG A 146 -4.97 16.25 12.15
C ARG A 146 -5.55 14.97 12.78
N PHE A 147 -5.35 14.78 14.06
CA PHE A 147 -5.91 13.65 14.80
C PHE A 147 -7.45 13.67 14.79
N GLU A 148 -8.07 14.85 14.95
CA GLU A 148 -9.54 15.00 14.86
C GLU A 148 -10.06 14.64 13.45
N GLU A 149 -9.32 14.98 12.39
CA GLU A 149 -9.66 14.56 11.03
C GLU A 149 -9.54 13.04 10.86
N ILE A 150 -8.45 12.45 11.34
CA ILE A 150 -8.24 11.00 11.31
C ILE A 150 -9.34 10.28 12.09
N CYS A 151 -9.78 10.80 13.23
CA CYS A 151 -10.90 10.24 13.99
C CYS A 151 -12.16 10.11 13.14
N GLN A 152 -12.47 11.08 12.27
CA GLN A 152 -13.62 11.00 11.37
C GLN A 152 -13.47 9.86 10.34
N VAL A 153 -12.26 9.66 9.83
CA VAL A 153 -11.96 8.52 8.93
C VAL A 153 -12.11 7.18 9.69
N MET A 154 -11.64 7.12 10.93
CA MET A 154 -11.74 5.91 11.77
C MET A 154 -13.19 5.57 12.12
N GLU A 155 -14.03 6.57 12.41
CA GLU A 155 -15.47 6.35 12.60
C GLU A 155 -16.12 5.79 11.34
N LEU A 156 -15.73 6.28 10.17
CA LEU A 156 -16.20 5.76 8.89
C LEU A 156 -15.75 4.31 8.70
N ALA A 157 -14.46 4.01 8.91
CA ALA A 157 -13.93 2.66 8.83
C ALA A 157 -14.66 1.69 9.77
N LYS A 158 -14.94 2.11 11.00
CA LYS A 158 -15.72 1.36 11.98
C LYS A 158 -17.16 1.10 11.50
N LYS A 159 -17.84 2.12 10.97
CA LYS A 159 -19.19 2.02 10.40
C LYS A 159 -19.29 0.97 9.31
N TYR A 160 -18.33 0.97 8.39
CA TYR A 160 -18.31 0.05 7.24
C TYR A 160 -17.58 -1.26 7.52
N LYS A 161 -16.97 -1.41 8.70
CA LYS A 161 -16.17 -2.58 9.11
C LYS A 161 -15.04 -2.88 8.12
N VAL A 162 -14.34 -1.85 7.71
CA VAL A 162 -13.17 -1.91 6.85
C VAL A 162 -11.93 -1.51 7.63
N LEU A 163 -10.77 -1.92 7.17
CA LEU A 163 -9.50 -1.51 7.76
C LEU A 163 -9.02 -0.18 7.17
N VAL A 164 -7.97 0.39 7.77
CA VAL A 164 -7.27 1.56 7.24
C VAL A 164 -5.79 1.27 7.06
N THR A 165 -5.13 2.04 6.21
CA THR A 165 -3.69 1.95 6.03
C THR A 165 -2.99 3.23 6.47
N TYR A 166 -1.76 3.06 6.93
CA TYR A 166 -0.91 4.15 7.37
C TYR A 166 0.43 4.01 6.67
N HIS A 167 0.76 4.95 5.79
CA HIS A 167 2.00 4.92 5.05
C HIS A 167 3.20 5.15 5.98
N CYS A 168 4.15 4.23 6.04
CA CYS A 168 5.29 4.23 6.95
C CYS A 168 6.62 3.91 6.24
N GLY A 169 6.82 4.45 5.06
CA GLY A 169 8.01 4.22 4.26
C GLY A 169 9.02 5.35 4.39
N PHE A 170 8.83 6.41 3.65
CA PHE A 170 9.76 7.51 3.57
C PHE A 170 9.46 8.65 4.51
N PRO A 171 10.50 9.22 5.12
CA PRO A 171 10.39 10.51 5.75
C PRO A 171 10.32 11.61 4.70
N ALA A 172 9.76 12.72 5.12
CA ALA A 172 9.92 14.01 4.44
C ALA A 172 11.40 14.22 4.07
N GLY A 173 11.71 14.41 2.80
CA GLY A 173 13.07 14.64 2.34
C GLY A 173 13.61 13.66 1.31
N TYR A 174 12.77 12.77 0.79
CA TYR A 174 13.17 11.95 -0.36
C TYR A 174 13.57 12.81 -1.56
N ALA A 175 14.71 12.43 -2.17
CA ALA A 175 15.36 13.24 -3.20
C ALA A 175 14.45 13.49 -4.41
N GLY A 176 14.28 14.73 -4.77
CA GLY A 176 13.51 15.17 -5.93
C GLY A 176 12.26 15.94 -5.56
N ALA A 177 11.12 15.35 -5.73
CA ALA A 177 9.83 16.01 -5.58
C ALA A 177 9.47 16.38 -4.16
N SER A 178 9.90 15.57 -3.21
CA SER A 178 9.59 15.75 -1.80
C SER A 178 10.35 16.91 -1.14
N GLN A 179 11.44 17.40 -1.74
CA GLN A 179 12.15 18.55 -1.13
C GLN A 179 11.31 19.81 -1.08
N SER A 180 10.43 20.04 -2.07
CA SER A 180 9.52 21.17 -2.03
C SER A 180 8.38 20.94 -1.05
N ALA A 181 7.86 19.74 -0.98
CA ALA A 181 6.82 19.35 -0.04
C ALA A 181 7.35 19.25 1.40
N ALA A 182 8.55 18.70 1.60
CA ALA A 182 9.22 18.68 2.89
C ALA A 182 9.54 20.09 3.40
N ARG A 183 9.98 21.00 2.51
CA ARG A 183 10.18 22.42 2.86
C ARG A 183 8.88 23.14 3.21
N GLN A 184 7.74 22.58 2.81
CA GLN A 184 6.40 23.09 3.14
C GLN A 184 5.77 22.41 4.34
N GLY A 185 6.48 21.48 5.01
CA GLY A 185 5.98 20.79 6.19
C GLY A 185 4.85 19.77 5.91
N HIS A 186 4.66 19.35 4.67
CA HIS A 186 3.56 18.48 4.28
C HIS A 186 3.59 17.07 4.87
N PHE A 187 4.74 16.64 5.40
CA PHE A 187 4.92 15.29 5.94
C PHE A 187 5.20 15.25 7.44
N GLU A 188 5.11 16.39 8.13
CA GLU A 188 5.53 16.45 9.54
C GLU A 188 4.52 15.85 10.50
N HIS A 189 3.25 15.69 10.08
CA HIS A 189 2.19 15.37 11.03
C HIS A 189 1.83 13.89 11.09
N ASP A 190 1.65 13.20 9.99
CA ASP A 190 1.23 11.79 10.00
C ASP A 190 1.97 10.89 9.02
N HIS A 191 2.52 11.43 7.94
CA HIS A 191 3.31 10.62 7.02
C HIS A 191 4.57 10.09 7.70
N SER A 192 4.78 8.80 7.59
CA SER A 192 6.00 8.12 7.99
C SER A 192 6.34 8.18 9.49
N ASN A 193 5.42 8.58 10.35
CA ASN A 193 5.62 8.51 11.79
C ASN A 193 4.75 7.41 12.44
N PRO A 194 5.31 6.21 12.66
CA PRO A 194 4.54 5.10 13.22
C PRO A 194 3.96 5.36 14.62
N PHE A 195 4.59 6.22 15.43
CA PHE A 195 4.07 6.51 16.77
C PHE A 195 2.71 7.21 16.73
N LEU A 196 2.48 8.06 15.73
CA LEU A 196 1.17 8.70 15.56
C LEU A 196 0.08 7.67 15.21
N SER A 197 0.43 6.63 14.43
CA SER A 197 -0.50 5.52 14.20
C SER A 197 -0.81 4.75 15.48
N GLY A 198 0.11 4.70 16.43
CA GLY A 198 -0.11 4.11 17.75
C GLY A 198 -1.16 4.86 18.56
N GLU A 199 -1.18 6.20 18.52
CA GLU A 199 -2.22 7.00 19.17
C GLU A 199 -3.59 6.73 18.56
N VAL A 200 -3.66 6.63 17.21
CA VAL A 200 -4.89 6.29 16.49
C VAL A 200 -5.36 4.88 16.85
N ALA A 201 -4.44 3.90 16.87
CA ALA A 201 -4.75 2.51 17.23
C ALA A 201 -5.29 2.38 18.66
N ALA A 202 -4.75 3.16 19.60
CA ALA A 202 -5.25 3.18 20.98
C ALA A 202 -6.65 3.76 21.09
N ALA A 203 -6.98 4.79 20.29
CA ALA A 203 -8.30 5.42 20.27
C ALA A 203 -9.36 4.53 19.58
N TYR A 204 -8.94 3.71 18.60
CA TYR A 204 -9.82 2.86 17.79
C TYR A 204 -9.38 1.39 17.79
N PRO A 205 -9.41 0.71 18.94
CA PRO A 205 -8.87 -0.65 19.08
C PRO A 205 -9.58 -1.70 18.21
N ASP A 206 -10.83 -1.44 17.82
CA ASP A 206 -11.63 -2.35 16.99
C ASP A 206 -11.38 -2.20 15.47
N VAL A 207 -10.64 -1.19 15.05
CA VAL A 207 -10.35 -0.94 13.63
C VAL A 207 -8.93 -1.42 13.32
N PRO A 208 -8.75 -2.38 12.40
CA PRO A 208 -7.42 -2.81 12.00
C PRO A 208 -6.69 -1.72 11.21
N ILE A 209 -5.41 -1.53 11.49
CA ILE A 209 -4.55 -0.57 10.82
C ILE A 209 -3.34 -1.32 10.25
N ILE A 210 -3.04 -1.13 8.96
CA ILE A 210 -1.84 -1.67 8.33
C ILE A 210 -0.80 -0.57 8.22
N LEU A 211 0.38 -0.77 8.78
CA LEU A 211 1.55 0.05 8.57
C LEU A 211 2.21 -0.39 7.26
N GLN A 212 1.99 0.37 6.21
CA GLN A 212 2.53 0.04 4.89
C GLN A 212 4.02 0.25 4.85
N HIS A 213 4.71 -0.60 4.09
CA HIS A 213 6.17 -0.66 3.95
C HIS A 213 6.93 -0.95 5.24
N ALA A 214 6.41 -0.53 6.39
CA ALA A 214 6.99 -0.74 7.72
C ALA A 214 8.53 -0.48 7.77
N GLY A 215 8.95 0.67 7.25
CA GLY A 215 10.34 1.14 7.25
C GLY A 215 11.14 0.79 5.99
N ILE A 216 10.54 0.11 5.02
CA ILE A 216 11.17 -0.17 3.73
C ILE A 216 10.25 0.29 2.63
N GLU A 217 10.70 1.22 1.84
CA GLU A 217 10.03 1.66 0.64
C GLU A 217 11.06 1.87 -0.46
N GLY A 218 10.83 1.20 -1.58
CA GLY A 218 11.54 1.40 -2.85
C GLY A 218 13.03 1.69 -2.78
N SER A 219 13.42 2.86 -2.33
CA SER A 219 14.80 3.34 -2.38
C SER A 219 15.61 3.10 -1.11
N GLY A 220 15.03 2.53 -0.05
CA GLY A 220 15.85 2.34 1.11
C GLY A 220 15.19 1.77 2.35
N TYR A 221 16.07 1.32 3.21
CA TYR A 221 15.75 0.85 4.54
C TYR A 221 15.97 1.96 5.57
N ARG A 222 14.91 2.25 6.32
CA ARG A 222 14.93 3.20 7.43
C ARG A 222 14.84 2.44 8.74
N THR A 223 15.99 2.17 9.33
CA THR A 223 16.10 1.44 10.62
C THR A 223 15.24 2.07 11.70
N ASP A 224 15.24 3.39 11.80
CA ASP A 224 14.45 4.13 12.79
C ASP A 224 12.94 3.95 12.61
N ILE A 225 12.43 4.01 11.38
CA ILE A 225 11.01 3.78 11.08
C ILE A 225 10.64 2.32 11.32
N TYR A 226 11.47 1.38 10.86
CA TYR A 226 11.27 -0.04 11.10
C TYR A 226 11.16 -0.35 12.60
N GLU A 227 12.08 0.17 13.42
CA GLU A 227 12.06 0.00 14.87
C GLU A 227 10.79 0.57 15.51
N GLN A 228 10.34 1.72 15.04
CA GLN A 228 9.10 2.35 15.51
C GLN A 228 7.88 1.52 15.10
N CYS A 229 7.83 1.00 13.86
CA CYS A 229 6.77 0.11 13.41
C CYS A 229 6.69 -1.16 14.28
N LEU A 230 7.82 -1.79 14.59
CA LEU A 230 7.84 -2.93 15.50
C LEU A 230 7.35 -2.57 16.91
N ALA A 231 7.77 -1.40 17.44
CA ALA A 231 7.37 -0.95 18.76
C ALA A 231 5.85 -0.73 18.88
N VAL A 232 5.24 -0.05 17.91
CA VAL A 232 3.79 0.18 17.93
C VAL A 232 2.98 -1.09 17.64
N ALA A 233 3.44 -1.93 16.70
CA ALA A 233 2.78 -3.21 16.42
C ALA A 233 2.81 -4.16 17.63
N ARG A 234 3.89 -4.15 18.41
CA ARG A 234 3.98 -4.90 19.67
C ARG A 234 2.99 -4.43 20.71
N SER A 235 2.74 -3.12 20.75
CA SER A 235 1.94 -2.47 21.79
C SER A 235 0.44 -2.44 21.49
N HIS A 236 0.03 -2.58 20.24
CA HIS A 236 -1.36 -2.48 19.80
C HIS A 236 -1.79 -3.72 19.01
N HIS A 237 -2.82 -4.42 19.48
CA HIS A 237 -3.28 -5.67 18.86
C HIS A 237 -3.87 -5.48 17.45
N ASN A 238 -4.36 -4.30 17.14
CA ASN A 238 -4.98 -3.92 15.87
C ASN A 238 -4.02 -3.30 14.84
N LEU A 239 -2.72 -3.25 15.14
CA LEU A 239 -1.69 -2.81 14.19
C LEU A 239 -1.00 -4.01 13.54
N TYR A 240 -0.91 -3.97 12.22
CA TYR A 240 -0.32 -4.96 11.35
C TYR A 240 0.82 -4.34 10.53
N LEU A 241 1.79 -5.15 10.11
CA LEU A 241 2.97 -4.72 9.37
C LEU A 241 2.91 -5.28 7.95
N GLU A 242 3.01 -4.41 6.95
CA GLU A 242 3.25 -4.84 5.58
C GLU A 242 4.73 -5.14 5.38
N CYS A 243 5.03 -6.32 4.86
CA CYS A 243 6.39 -6.87 4.84
C CYS A 243 6.86 -7.38 3.47
N GLY A 244 6.09 -7.19 2.40
CA GLY A 244 6.43 -7.74 1.08
C GLY A 244 7.70 -7.18 0.46
N GLN A 245 8.17 -6.02 0.91
CA GLN A 245 9.43 -5.42 0.49
C GLN A 245 10.61 -5.71 1.43
N TRP A 246 10.44 -6.55 2.43
CA TRP A 246 11.49 -6.86 3.39
C TRP A 246 12.49 -7.89 2.87
N TRP A 247 13.78 -7.70 3.20
CA TRP A 247 14.76 -8.79 3.12
C TRP A 247 14.47 -9.86 4.17
N ALA A 248 14.87 -11.07 3.90
CA ALA A 248 14.65 -12.21 4.80
C ALA A 248 15.08 -11.96 6.25
N GLU A 249 16.19 -11.24 6.43
CA GLU A 249 16.77 -10.92 7.74
C GLU A 249 15.86 -10.04 8.61
N LEU A 250 15.00 -9.22 8.00
CA LEU A 250 14.11 -8.33 8.73
C LEU A 250 12.91 -9.05 9.35
N TYR A 251 12.54 -10.20 8.80
CA TYR A 251 11.47 -11.02 9.38
C TYR A 251 11.86 -11.67 10.73
N GLU A 252 13.16 -11.83 10.99
CA GLU A 252 13.63 -12.58 12.17
C GLU A 252 13.12 -12.00 13.49
N ARG A 253 13.15 -10.68 13.65
CA ARG A 253 12.75 -10.02 14.89
C ARG A 253 11.26 -10.06 15.14
N PRO A 254 10.39 -9.63 14.22
CA PRO A 254 8.94 -9.71 14.44
C PRO A 254 8.45 -11.14 14.60
N LEU A 255 9.03 -12.11 13.89
CA LEU A 255 8.64 -13.53 14.05
C LEU A 255 8.99 -14.13 15.42
N LYS A 256 10.04 -13.61 16.07
CA LYS A 256 10.41 -14.01 17.44
C LYS A 256 9.68 -13.23 18.52
N ASP A 257 9.00 -12.15 18.17
CA ASP A 257 8.27 -11.32 19.12
C ASP A 257 6.89 -11.92 19.42
N PRO A 258 6.59 -12.31 20.67
CA PRO A 258 5.33 -12.98 21.02
C PRO A 258 4.09 -12.07 20.83
N ASN A 259 4.27 -10.75 20.72
CA ASN A 259 3.17 -9.80 20.51
C ASN A 259 3.01 -9.40 19.02
N ILE A 260 3.90 -9.86 18.16
CA ILE A 260 3.81 -9.66 16.71
C ILE A 260 3.60 -11.00 16.00
N GLY A 261 4.62 -11.85 16.00
CA GLY A 261 4.57 -13.17 15.35
C GLY A 261 4.26 -13.10 13.86
N CYS A 262 3.89 -14.22 13.28
CA CYS A 262 3.40 -14.31 11.91
C CYS A 262 1.99 -13.72 11.74
N GLU A 263 1.22 -13.62 12.82
CA GLU A 263 -0.19 -13.21 12.80
C GLU A 263 -0.40 -11.73 12.46
N LYS A 264 0.64 -10.90 12.63
CA LYS A 264 0.59 -9.46 12.33
C LYS A 264 1.34 -9.06 11.06
N LEU A 265 1.85 -10.02 10.30
CA LEU A 265 2.57 -9.76 9.06
C LEU A 265 1.65 -9.95 7.85
N LEU A 266 1.68 -9.01 6.92
CA LEU A 266 0.92 -9.02 5.69
C LEU A 266 1.89 -8.87 4.52
N TRP A 267 1.77 -9.74 3.52
CA TRP A 267 2.61 -9.66 2.33
C TRP A 267 2.00 -8.70 1.31
N GLY A 268 2.68 -7.58 1.04
CA GLY A 268 2.29 -6.58 0.06
C GLY A 268 3.52 -6.04 -0.65
N THR A 269 3.52 -5.99 -1.98
CA THR A 269 4.73 -5.73 -2.77
C THR A 269 4.89 -4.32 -3.27
N ASP A 270 3.85 -3.49 -3.19
CA ASP A 270 3.81 -2.17 -3.81
C ASP A 270 4.07 -2.24 -5.34
N TRP A 271 3.55 -3.30 -5.98
CA TRP A 271 3.69 -3.46 -7.42
C TRP A 271 3.00 -2.32 -8.16
N GLY A 272 3.69 -1.75 -9.12
CA GLY A 272 3.13 -0.72 -9.98
C GLY A 272 3.16 0.68 -9.40
N ALA A 273 3.84 0.92 -8.25
CA ALA A 273 4.08 2.27 -7.75
C ALA A 273 4.71 3.13 -8.86
N ALA A 274 3.85 3.89 -9.53
CA ALA A 274 4.18 4.58 -10.78
C ALA A 274 4.80 5.95 -10.55
N SER A 275 5.08 6.30 -9.31
CA SER A 275 5.45 7.65 -8.91
C SER A 275 6.93 7.95 -8.94
N THR A 276 7.75 7.04 -9.48
CA THR A 276 9.18 7.28 -9.53
C THR A 276 9.69 7.59 -10.90
N PRO A 277 10.77 8.38 -10.99
CA PRO A 277 11.41 8.70 -12.25
C PRO A 277 11.71 7.47 -13.11
N GLN A 278 11.99 6.36 -12.46
CA GLN A 278 12.34 5.12 -13.11
C GLN A 278 11.19 4.49 -13.90
N SER A 279 9.95 4.68 -13.44
CA SER A 279 8.79 4.19 -14.17
C SER A 279 8.55 4.91 -15.51
N TRP A 280 9.27 6.00 -15.77
CA TRP A 280 9.15 6.82 -16.99
C TRP A 280 10.29 6.65 -17.97
N MET A 281 11.41 6.08 -17.51
CA MET A 281 12.53 5.83 -18.41
C MET A 281 12.10 4.82 -19.47
N PRO A 282 12.48 5.02 -20.73
CA PRO A 282 12.26 4.03 -21.78
C PRO A 282 12.77 2.66 -21.34
N GLY A 283 11.92 1.65 -21.37
CA GLY A 283 12.25 0.29 -20.95
C GLY A 283 12.03 0.00 -19.47
N CYS A 284 11.70 0.99 -18.63
CA CYS A 284 11.29 0.72 -17.26
C CYS A 284 9.87 0.17 -17.23
N THR A 285 9.68 -0.79 -16.37
CA THR A 285 8.39 -1.43 -16.12
C THR A 285 8.04 -1.30 -14.64
N PRO A 286 6.77 -1.44 -14.25
CA PRO A 286 6.40 -1.45 -12.82
C PRO A 286 7.18 -2.47 -12.01
N GLU A 287 7.53 -3.61 -12.62
CA GLU A 287 8.26 -4.69 -11.97
C GLU A 287 9.74 -4.36 -11.75
N THR A 288 10.27 -3.44 -12.53
CA THR A 288 11.67 -3.00 -12.40
C THR A 288 11.84 -1.82 -11.46
N PHE A 289 10.74 -1.31 -10.92
CA PHE A 289 10.75 -0.19 -9.99
C PHE A 289 11.61 -0.42 -8.76
N CYS A 290 11.43 -1.55 -8.12
CA CYS A 290 12.16 -1.88 -6.90
C CYS A 290 13.66 -2.10 -7.10
N ASP A 291 14.08 -2.41 -8.32
CA ASP A 291 15.49 -2.69 -8.61
C ASP A 291 16.40 -1.51 -8.42
N GLN A 292 15.95 -0.40 -8.92
CA GLN A 292 16.75 0.82 -8.88
C GLN A 292 16.86 1.35 -7.46
N ASN A 293 15.92 0.97 -6.63
CA ASN A 293 15.86 1.40 -5.25
C ASN A 293 16.57 0.42 -4.30
N ILE A 294 16.57 -0.86 -4.63
CA ILE A 294 17.30 -1.87 -3.84
C ILE A 294 18.80 -1.88 -4.16
N ASN A 295 19.21 -1.24 -5.27
CA ASN A 295 20.62 -1.06 -5.67
C ASN A 295 21.50 -2.31 -5.50
N ILE A 296 21.03 -3.43 -5.99
CA ILE A 296 21.75 -4.70 -5.89
C ILE A 296 22.75 -4.91 -7.03
N GLY A 297 23.02 -3.87 -7.80
CA GLY A 297 24.00 -3.92 -8.90
C GLY A 297 23.53 -4.66 -10.14
N LEU A 298 22.27 -5.07 -10.21
CA LEU A 298 21.70 -5.69 -11.40
C LEU A 298 20.94 -4.67 -12.24
N PRO A 299 20.90 -4.82 -13.56
CA PRO A 299 20.06 -4.00 -14.42
C PRO A 299 18.58 -4.15 -14.05
N ALA A 300 17.87 -3.03 -14.02
CA ALA A 300 16.47 -2.96 -13.58
C ALA A 300 15.55 -3.99 -14.27
N HIS A 301 15.75 -4.28 -15.56
CA HIS A 301 14.96 -5.27 -16.29
C HIS A 301 15.17 -6.74 -15.86
N GLN A 302 16.17 -7.02 -15.03
CA GLN A 302 16.45 -8.38 -14.53
C GLN A 302 15.79 -8.68 -13.20
N ILE A 303 15.23 -7.69 -12.55
CA ILE A 303 14.55 -7.87 -11.27
C ILE A 303 13.04 -7.72 -11.45
N ASP A 304 12.36 -8.47 -10.65
CA ASP A 304 10.93 -8.62 -10.64
C ASP A 304 10.48 -8.59 -9.19
N ILE A 305 9.69 -7.60 -8.83
CA ILE A 305 9.27 -7.39 -7.44
C ILE A 305 8.61 -8.63 -6.84
N PHE A 306 7.72 -9.29 -7.58
CA PHE A 306 7.09 -10.51 -7.10
C PHE A 306 8.10 -11.64 -6.91
N GLY A 307 8.97 -11.86 -7.92
CA GLY A 307 9.99 -12.90 -7.85
C GLY A 307 11.00 -12.62 -6.73
N TRP A 308 11.37 -11.38 -6.52
CA TRP A 308 12.25 -10.97 -5.43
C TRP A 308 11.58 -11.18 -4.07
N ALA A 309 10.39 -10.62 -3.85
CA ALA A 309 9.66 -10.71 -2.58
C ALA A 309 9.36 -12.17 -2.20
N LEU A 310 8.98 -13.01 -3.18
CA LEU A 310 8.76 -14.44 -2.95
C LEU A 310 10.05 -15.20 -2.66
N ARG A 311 11.19 -14.78 -3.21
CA ARG A 311 12.49 -15.37 -2.86
C ARG A 311 12.89 -15.00 -1.43
N GLU A 312 12.71 -13.75 -1.04
CA GLU A 312 13.07 -13.32 0.33
C GLU A 312 12.25 -14.04 1.39
N ILE A 313 10.93 -14.08 1.22
CA ILE A 313 10.08 -14.82 2.19
C ILE A 313 10.31 -16.34 2.11
N GLY A 314 10.64 -16.90 0.94
CA GLY A 314 10.97 -18.30 0.74
C GLY A 314 12.30 -18.75 1.36
N ARG A 315 13.15 -17.81 1.80
CA ARG A 315 14.38 -18.09 2.55
C ARG A 315 14.13 -18.29 4.05
N LEU A 316 12.94 -17.94 4.52
CA LEU A 316 12.60 -18.07 5.93
C LEU A 316 12.45 -19.56 6.31
N ASN A 317 13.13 -19.94 7.38
CA ASN A 317 12.98 -21.28 7.97
C ASN A 317 11.89 -21.27 9.05
N ILE A 318 10.64 -21.13 8.60
CA ILE A 318 9.46 -21.07 9.47
C ILE A 318 8.47 -22.20 9.12
N PRO A 319 7.57 -22.57 10.04
CA PRO A 319 6.51 -23.53 9.76
C PRO A 319 5.67 -23.10 8.54
N GLN A 320 5.20 -24.07 7.78
CA GLN A 320 4.38 -23.80 6.59
C GLN A 320 3.07 -23.06 6.94
N ASP A 321 2.49 -23.33 8.09
CA ASP A 321 1.27 -22.66 8.53
C ASP A 321 1.52 -21.16 8.81
N ASP A 322 2.68 -20.81 9.38
CA ASP A 322 3.08 -19.42 9.59
C ASP A 322 3.31 -18.69 8.24
N LEU A 323 3.97 -19.37 7.31
CA LEU A 323 4.15 -18.84 5.96
C LEU A 323 2.81 -18.60 5.27
N ASN A 324 1.85 -19.51 5.41
CA ASN A 324 0.50 -19.40 4.86
C ASN A 324 -0.25 -18.19 5.46
N LEU A 325 -0.07 -17.91 6.76
CA LEU A 325 -0.67 -16.73 7.40
C LEU A 325 -0.12 -15.44 6.78
N ILE A 326 1.19 -15.33 6.66
CA ILE A 326 1.84 -14.12 6.12
C ILE A 326 1.44 -13.89 4.65
N LEU A 327 1.48 -14.94 3.82
CA LEU A 327 1.24 -14.84 2.39
C LEU A 327 -0.22 -14.59 2.02
N GLY A 328 -1.18 -14.86 2.91
CA GLY A 328 -2.59 -14.64 2.56
C GLY A 328 -3.58 -14.82 3.69
N GLY A 329 -3.31 -15.70 4.65
CA GLY A 329 -4.27 -16.03 5.70
C GLY A 329 -4.70 -14.82 6.54
N ASN A 330 -3.76 -13.96 6.90
CA ASN A 330 -4.06 -12.72 7.63
C ASN A 330 -4.88 -11.75 6.78
N ALA A 331 -4.53 -11.56 5.52
CA ALA A 331 -5.26 -10.69 4.60
C ALA A 331 -6.70 -11.18 4.39
N VAL A 332 -6.89 -12.48 4.16
CA VAL A 332 -8.21 -13.11 4.03
C VAL A 332 -9.07 -12.83 5.25
N LYS A 333 -8.52 -13.00 6.45
CA LYS A 333 -9.23 -12.75 7.70
C LYS A 333 -9.59 -11.28 7.89
N LEU A 334 -8.62 -10.38 7.69
CA LEU A 334 -8.79 -8.95 7.96
C LEU A 334 -9.72 -8.26 6.96
N MET A 335 -9.65 -8.66 5.69
CA MET A 335 -10.38 -8.03 4.59
C MET A 335 -11.61 -8.84 4.16
N ASN A 336 -11.91 -9.94 4.84
CA ASN A 336 -12.99 -10.85 4.49
C ASN A 336 -12.99 -11.26 3.00
N ILE A 337 -11.77 -11.53 2.48
CA ILE A 337 -11.59 -11.91 1.07
C ILE A 337 -12.22 -13.29 0.85
N LYS A 338 -13.07 -13.40 -0.15
CA LYS A 338 -13.67 -14.67 -0.55
C LYS A 338 -12.60 -15.56 -1.19
N THR A 339 -12.34 -16.71 -0.57
CA THR A 339 -11.45 -17.70 -1.14
C THR A 339 -12.24 -18.68 -2.00
N PRO A 340 -11.81 -18.98 -3.23
CA PRO A 340 -12.50 -19.97 -4.06
C PRO A 340 -12.49 -21.34 -3.35
N PHE A 341 -13.65 -21.93 -3.16
CA PHE A 341 -13.85 -23.21 -2.47
C PHE A 341 -12.93 -24.33 -2.99
N THR A 342 -12.67 -24.33 -4.30
CA THR A 342 -11.80 -25.32 -4.96
C THR A 342 -10.34 -25.27 -4.54
N ARG A 343 -9.81 -24.13 -4.05
CA ARG A 343 -8.44 -24.02 -3.56
C ARG A 343 -8.34 -24.38 -2.09
N LEU A 344 -9.30 -23.98 -1.26
CA LEU A 344 -9.39 -24.43 0.13
C LEU A 344 -9.49 -25.95 0.26
N PHE A 345 -10.23 -26.62 -0.62
CA PHE A 345 -10.38 -28.08 -0.59
C PHE A 345 -9.07 -28.82 -0.88
N LYS A 346 -8.20 -28.26 -1.73
CA LYS A 346 -6.88 -28.87 -2.02
C LYS A 346 -5.91 -28.79 -0.85
N GLN A 347 -6.11 -27.86 0.10
CA GLN A 347 -5.30 -27.79 1.32
C GLN A 347 -5.70 -28.85 2.36
N TYR A 348 -6.97 -29.26 2.39
CA TYR A 348 -7.49 -30.22 3.37
C TYR A 348 -7.50 -31.69 2.93
N ILE A 349 -7.38 -31.96 1.63
CA ILE A 349 -7.38 -33.36 1.12
C ILE A 349 -6.00 -34.01 1.21
N LYS A 350 -4.98 -33.32 1.64
CA LYS A 350 -3.59 -33.86 1.77
C LYS A 350 -3.17 -34.12 3.24
N LYS A 351 -4.10 -34.25 4.16
CA LYS A 351 -3.79 -34.78 5.51
C LYS A 351 -4.17 -36.24 5.59
#